data_7f2802cfb230d3d22df2f218fae73841
#
_entry.id   7f2802cfb230d3d22df2f218fae73841
#
_cell.length_a   1.000
_cell.length_b   1.000
_cell.length_c   1.000
_cell.angle_alpha   90.00
_cell.angle_beta   90.00
_cell.angle_gamma   90.00
#
_symmetry.space_group_name_H-M   'P 1'
#
loop_
_entity.id
_entity.type
_entity.pdbx_description
1 polymer ?
#
loop_
_entity_poly.entity_id
_entity_poly.type
_entity_poly.pdbx_seq_one_letter_code
_entity_poly.pdbx_strand_id
1 'polypeptide(L)'
;MNKIKNRYQAMKTRLAKDWWTATFGDPISWLILSFIGDWKWITPSRITILSFFIRIGGAIMIALGNSMTVIWGVVLIQIGLVMDHMDGNLARYRKTTTLTGGFMDRVFDGASFFVIISALGWYSIKQGSPVYILLIACLSGAFYLLICYIYWSYAYYELKEKGETTSVNPGAIEKNIKDIPTWKIILNGQKLLFKFHH
;
A
#
# COMPACT_ATOMS: atom_id res chain seq x y z
N MET A 1 -29.42 -12.74 7.23
CA MET A 1 -28.52 -12.31 8.33
C MET A 1 -27.31 -13.24 8.52
N ASN A 2 -27.43 -14.55 8.46
CA ASN A 2 -26.31 -15.48 8.64
C ASN A 2 -25.19 -15.36 7.58
N LYS A 3 -25.50 -15.12 6.31
CA LYS A 3 -24.51 -15.06 5.23
C LYS A 3 -23.50 -13.90 5.39
N ILE A 4 -23.97 -12.71 5.76
CA ILE A 4 -23.13 -11.51 6.01
C ILE A 4 -22.23 -11.76 7.22
N LYS A 5 -22.79 -12.29 8.32
CA LYS A 5 -22.03 -12.61 9.54
C LYS A 5 -20.93 -13.64 9.27
N ASN A 6 -21.24 -14.68 8.48
CA ASN A 6 -20.27 -15.71 8.12
C ASN A 6 -19.13 -15.16 7.26
N ARG A 7 -19.42 -14.23 6.30
CA ARG A 7 -18.40 -13.55 5.50
C ARG A 7 -17.50 -12.68 6.37
N TYR A 8 -18.09 -11.87 7.25
CA TYR A 8 -17.33 -11.02 8.16
C TYR A 8 -16.36 -11.87 9.02
N GLN A 9 -16.81 -12.97 9.56
CA GLN A 9 -15.96 -13.89 10.34
C GLN A 9 -14.87 -14.55 9.49
N ALA A 10 -15.18 -14.93 8.25
CA ALA A 10 -14.21 -15.51 7.33
C ALA A 10 -13.09 -14.54 6.93
N MET A 11 -13.36 -13.23 6.93
CA MET A 11 -12.36 -12.19 6.62
C MET A 11 -11.50 -11.80 7.84
N LYS A 12 -11.99 -12.00 9.06
CA LYS A 12 -11.32 -11.65 10.32
C LYS A 12 -10.19 -12.65 10.70
N THR A 13 -9.45 -13.13 9.72
CA THR A 13 -8.41 -14.16 9.95
C THR A 13 -7.00 -13.58 10.15
N ARG A 14 -6.81 -12.28 9.95
CA ARG A 14 -5.49 -11.62 10.02
C ARG A 14 -5.37 -10.79 11.29
N LEU A 15 -4.21 -10.90 11.94
CA LEU A 15 -3.80 -9.93 12.96
C LEU A 15 -3.28 -8.68 12.24
N ALA A 16 -3.84 -7.52 12.57
CA ALA A 16 -3.37 -6.24 12.06
C ALA A 16 -1.93 -5.96 12.52
N LYS A 17 -1.13 -5.33 11.65
CA LYS A 17 0.29 -5.05 11.91
C LYS A 17 0.49 -3.77 12.72
N ASP A 18 -0.44 -2.84 12.61
CA ASP A 18 -0.39 -1.52 13.22
C ASP A 18 -1.76 -1.12 13.78
N TRP A 19 -1.75 -0.11 14.64
CA TRP A 19 -2.96 0.32 15.34
C TRP A 19 -4.04 0.90 14.41
N TRP A 20 -3.64 1.60 13.32
CA TRP A 20 -4.59 2.20 12.38
C TRP A 20 -5.32 1.10 11.58
N THR A 21 -4.56 0.14 11.07
CA THR A 21 -5.11 -1.04 10.39
C THR A 21 -6.05 -1.83 11.31
N ALA A 22 -5.65 -2.03 12.58
CA ALA A 22 -6.48 -2.74 13.57
C ALA A 22 -7.78 -2.04 13.89
N THR A 23 -7.76 -0.70 13.97
CA THR A 23 -8.88 0.10 14.49
C THR A 23 -9.82 0.56 13.38
N PHE A 24 -9.30 0.92 12.22
CA PHE A 24 -10.06 1.51 11.11
C PHE A 24 -9.98 0.70 9.82
N GLY A 25 -8.78 0.41 9.32
CA GLY A 25 -8.58 -0.18 8.00
C GLY A 25 -9.29 -1.52 7.82
N ASP A 26 -8.93 -2.50 8.62
CA ASP A 26 -9.49 -3.85 8.55
C ASP A 26 -10.97 -3.92 8.94
N PRO A 27 -11.44 -3.36 10.09
CA PRO A 27 -12.84 -3.44 10.46
C PRO A 27 -13.80 -2.81 9.45
N ILE A 28 -13.45 -1.63 8.91
CA ILE A 28 -14.26 -0.95 7.91
C ILE A 28 -14.25 -1.74 6.59
N SER A 29 -13.08 -2.24 6.16
CA SER A 29 -12.97 -3.04 4.95
C SER A 29 -13.76 -4.35 5.05
N TRP A 30 -13.69 -5.07 6.18
CA TRP A 30 -14.48 -6.29 6.42
C TRP A 30 -15.99 -6.01 6.43
N LEU A 31 -16.40 -4.90 7.05
CA LEU A 31 -17.81 -4.50 7.05
C LEU A 31 -18.30 -4.28 5.63
N ILE A 32 -17.63 -3.45 4.83
CA ILE A 32 -18.02 -3.16 3.46
C ILE A 32 -18.01 -4.44 2.61
N LEU A 33 -16.93 -5.22 2.68
CA LEU A 33 -16.80 -6.46 1.90
C LEU A 33 -17.80 -7.53 2.30
N SER A 34 -18.32 -7.52 3.52
CA SER A 34 -19.36 -8.47 3.93
C SER A 34 -20.65 -8.31 3.12
N PHE A 35 -20.91 -7.08 2.60
CA PHE A 35 -22.04 -6.79 1.72
C PHE A 35 -21.72 -7.04 0.24
N ILE A 36 -20.56 -6.56 -0.24
CA ILE A 36 -20.23 -6.52 -1.67
C ILE A 36 -19.24 -7.61 -2.12
N GLY A 37 -18.66 -8.37 -1.20
CA GLY A 37 -17.54 -9.30 -1.47
C GLY A 37 -17.85 -10.44 -2.46
N ASP A 38 -19.11 -10.74 -2.74
CA ASP A 38 -19.51 -11.76 -3.73
C ASP A 38 -19.81 -11.16 -5.12
N TRP A 39 -19.80 -9.84 -5.28
CA TRP A 39 -20.11 -9.22 -6.58
C TRP A 39 -18.99 -9.48 -7.58
N LYS A 40 -19.28 -10.23 -8.63
CA LYS A 40 -18.28 -10.69 -9.61
C LYS A 40 -17.53 -9.56 -10.34
N TRP A 41 -18.17 -8.42 -10.55
CA TRP A 41 -17.57 -7.27 -11.23
C TRP A 41 -16.61 -6.47 -10.32
N ILE A 42 -16.68 -6.64 -9.00
CA ILE A 42 -15.71 -6.08 -8.05
C ILE A 42 -14.53 -7.04 -7.96
N THR A 43 -13.39 -6.64 -8.51
CA THR A 43 -12.13 -7.41 -8.44
C THR A 43 -11.10 -6.69 -7.58
N PRO A 44 -10.19 -7.40 -6.91
CA PRO A 44 -9.10 -6.75 -6.14
C PRO A 44 -8.38 -5.69 -6.96
N SER A 45 -7.92 -6.00 -8.17
CA SER A 45 -7.19 -5.06 -9.03
C SER A 45 -7.98 -3.78 -9.37
N ARG A 46 -9.30 -3.86 -9.53
CA ARG A 46 -10.13 -2.67 -9.76
C ARG A 46 -10.19 -1.79 -8.52
N ILE A 47 -10.24 -2.40 -7.34
CA ILE A 47 -10.22 -1.66 -6.07
C ILE A 47 -8.86 -0.99 -5.90
N THR A 48 -7.75 -1.69 -6.14
CA THR A 48 -6.39 -1.13 -6.08
C THR A 48 -6.23 0.09 -6.99
N ILE A 49 -6.65 -0.01 -8.26
CA ILE A 49 -6.59 1.11 -9.22
C ILE A 49 -7.46 2.27 -8.74
N LEU A 50 -8.68 2.00 -8.30
CA LEU A 50 -9.60 3.05 -7.84
C LEU A 50 -9.08 3.72 -6.56
N SER A 51 -8.54 2.97 -5.60
CA SER A 51 -7.93 3.51 -4.39
C SER A 51 -6.78 4.45 -4.71
N PHE A 52 -5.92 4.06 -5.67
CA PHE A 52 -4.83 4.89 -6.15
C PHE A 52 -5.34 6.24 -6.69
N PHE A 53 -6.30 6.24 -7.63
CA PHE A 53 -6.82 7.48 -8.19
C PHE A 53 -7.53 8.36 -7.17
N ILE A 54 -8.22 7.78 -6.19
CA ILE A 54 -8.84 8.53 -5.08
C ILE A 54 -7.75 9.21 -4.24
N ARG A 55 -6.65 8.52 -3.90
CA ARG A 55 -5.52 9.09 -3.16
C ARG A 55 -4.84 10.22 -3.94
N ILE A 56 -4.65 10.04 -5.25
CA ILE A 56 -4.11 11.11 -6.12
C ILE A 56 -5.06 12.32 -6.17
N GLY A 57 -6.37 12.09 -6.32
CA GLY A 57 -7.38 13.15 -6.24
C GLY A 57 -7.30 13.94 -4.92
N GLY A 58 -7.16 13.23 -3.80
CA GLY A 58 -6.95 13.84 -2.49
C GLY A 58 -5.67 14.69 -2.42
N ALA A 59 -4.57 14.19 -2.97
CA ALA A 59 -3.31 14.93 -3.03
C ALA A 59 -3.42 16.22 -3.88
N ILE A 60 -4.11 16.15 -5.02
CA ILE A 60 -4.39 17.33 -5.86
C ILE A 60 -5.21 18.37 -5.08
N MET A 61 -6.23 17.94 -4.35
CA MET A 61 -7.03 18.84 -3.53
C MET A 61 -6.19 19.54 -2.43
N ILE A 62 -5.24 18.84 -1.82
CA ILE A 62 -4.28 19.43 -0.87
C ILE A 62 -3.41 20.46 -1.60
N ALA A 63 -2.87 20.14 -2.76
CA ALA A 63 -2.02 21.04 -3.54
C ALA A 63 -2.75 22.32 -4.00
N LEU A 64 -4.07 22.25 -4.24
CA LEU A 64 -4.90 23.44 -4.56
C LEU A 64 -4.91 24.48 -3.43
N GLY A 65 -4.84 24.05 -2.15
CA GLY A 65 -4.35 24.87 -1.05
C GLY A 65 -5.33 25.84 -0.42
N ASN A 66 -6.65 25.68 -0.51
CA ASN A 66 -7.57 26.35 0.39
C ASN A 66 -7.99 25.40 1.54
N SER A 67 -8.39 25.97 2.69
CA SER A 67 -8.66 25.19 3.90
C SER A 67 -9.71 24.09 3.68
N MET A 68 -10.75 24.37 2.90
CA MET A 68 -11.80 23.39 2.61
C MET A 68 -11.32 22.28 1.68
N THR A 69 -10.55 22.59 0.64
CA THR A 69 -10.01 21.56 -0.26
C THR A 69 -8.99 20.66 0.44
N VAL A 70 -8.21 21.19 1.37
CA VAL A 70 -7.28 20.38 2.19
C VAL A 70 -8.03 19.37 3.05
N ILE A 71 -9.10 19.80 3.74
CA ILE A 71 -9.92 18.88 4.56
C ILE A 71 -10.49 17.75 3.70
N TRP A 72 -11.12 18.08 2.56
CA TRP A 72 -11.67 17.07 1.66
C TRP A 72 -10.58 16.20 1.02
N GLY A 73 -9.42 16.78 0.74
CA GLY A 73 -8.26 16.03 0.26
C GLY A 73 -7.81 14.95 1.25
N VAL A 74 -7.72 15.31 2.54
CA VAL A 74 -7.39 14.35 3.61
C VAL A 74 -8.46 13.26 3.73
N VAL A 75 -9.75 13.63 3.67
CA VAL A 75 -10.85 12.65 3.71
C VAL A 75 -10.76 11.67 2.54
N LEU A 76 -10.50 12.14 1.32
CA LEU A 76 -10.32 11.27 0.15
C LEU A 76 -9.12 10.33 0.32
N ILE A 77 -8.00 10.81 0.86
CA ILE A 77 -6.84 9.95 1.12
C ILE A 77 -7.21 8.85 2.12
N GLN A 78 -7.95 9.15 3.19
CA GLN A 78 -8.39 8.14 4.16
C GLN A 78 -9.34 7.11 3.53
N ILE A 79 -10.27 7.54 2.68
CA ILE A 79 -11.13 6.63 1.91
C ILE A 79 -10.29 5.73 1.00
N GLY A 80 -9.30 6.28 0.29
CA GLY A 80 -8.39 5.52 -0.54
C GLY A 80 -7.60 4.47 0.26
N LEU A 81 -7.09 4.82 1.46
CA LEU A 81 -6.39 3.88 2.34
C LEU A 81 -7.29 2.73 2.80
N VAL A 82 -8.56 3.00 3.16
CA VAL A 82 -9.52 1.94 3.49
C VAL A 82 -9.77 1.03 2.28
N MET A 83 -9.93 1.59 1.09
CA MET A 83 -10.12 0.80 -0.13
C MET A 83 -8.90 -0.06 -0.46
N ASP A 84 -7.72 0.41 -0.21
CA ASP A 84 -6.48 -0.34 -0.32
C ASP A 84 -6.48 -1.60 0.58
N HIS A 85 -6.91 -1.47 1.83
CA HIS A 85 -7.13 -2.64 2.69
C HIS A 85 -8.21 -3.59 2.17
N MET A 86 -9.22 -3.07 1.44
CA MET A 86 -10.30 -3.89 0.88
C MET A 86 -9.80 -4.83 -0.21
N ASP A 87 -8.89 -4.39 -1.09
CA ASP A 87 -8.42 -5.23 -2.21
C ASP A 87 -7.64 -6.45 -1.70
N GLY A 88 -6.73 -6.27 -0.75
CA GLY A 88 -6.01 -7.34 -0.11
C GLY A 88 -6.91 -8.30 0.68
N ASN A 89 -7.90 -7.78 1.41
CA ASN A 89 -8.87 -8.59 2.13
C ASN A 89 -9.77 -9.38 1.16
N LEU A 90 -10.20 -8.77 0.05
CA LEU A 90 -11.00 -9.42 -0.98
C LEU A 90 -10.21 -10.51 -1.72
N ALA A 91 -8.94 -10.23 -2.08
CA ALA A 91 -8.07 -11.21 -2.73
C ALA A 91 -7.86 -12.45 -1.86
N ARG A 92 -7.65 -12.27 -0.56
CA ARG A 92 -7.54 -13.37 0.41
C ARG A 92 -8.85 -14.13 0.58
N TYR A 93 -9.96 -13.42 0.74
CA TYR A 93 -11.29 -14.03 0.87
C TYR A 93 -11.63 -14.92 -0.33
N ARG A 94 -11.34 -14.44 -1.55
CA ARG A 94 -11.59 -15.19 -2.79
C ARG A 94 -10.49 -16.18 -3.16
N LYS A 95 -9.38 -16.24 -2.40
CA LYS A 95 -8.19 -17.04 -2.71
C LYS A 95 -7.62 -16.74 -4.10
N THR A 96 -7.65 -15.47 -4.51
CA THR A 96 -7.17 -14.99 -5.81
C THR A 96 -5.92 -14.12 -5.69
N THR A 97 -5.13 -14.32 -4.65
CA THR A 97 -3.86 -13.62 -4.45
C THR A 97 -2.87 -13.99 -5.55
N THR A 98 -2.24 -12.98 -6.17
CA THR A 98 -1.22 -13.18 -7.21
C THR A 98 0.03 -12.38 -6.91
N LEU A 99 1.18 -12.82 -7.40
CA LEU A 99 2.44 -12.10 -7.28
C LEU A 99 2.35 -10.72 -7.94
N THR A 100 1.78 -10.66 -9.15
CA THR A 100 1.58 -9.41 -9.89
C THR A 100 0.68 -8.44 -9.12
N GLY A 101 -0.40 -8.94 -8.49
CA GLY A 101 -1.29 -8.12 -7.66
C GLY A 101 -0.54 -7.48 -6.48
N GLY A 102 0.25 -8.27 -5.76
CA GLY A 102 1.07 -7.75 -4.67
C GLY A 102 2.17 -6.78 -5.11
N PHE A 103 2.73 -6.95 -6.31
CA PHE A 103 3.68 -5.99 -6.88
C PHE A 103 3.00 -4.66 -7.23
N MET A 104 1.86 -4.71 -7.92
CA MET A 104 1.07 -3.52 -8.29
C MET A 104 0.63 -2.72 -7.06
N ASP A 105 0.17 -3.40 -6.02
CA ASP A 105 -0.18 -2.83 -4.72
C ASP A 105 0.97 -1.98 -4.16
N ARG A 106 2.18 -2.56 -4.08
CA ARG A 106 3.38 -1.85 -3.61
C ARG A 106 3.78 -0.66 -4.46
N VAL A 107 3.68 -0.78 -5.80
CA VAL A 107 4.00 0.32 -6.72
C VAL A 107 3.01 1.47 -6.54
N PHE A 108 1.71 1.18 -6.45
CA PHE A 108 0.70 2.21 -6.26
C PHE A 108 0.76 2.85 -4.87
N ASP A 109 1.08 2.10 -3.83
CA ASP A 109 1.31 2.63 -2.50
C ASP A 109 2.48 3.61 -2.48
N GLY A 110 3.62 3.19 -3.02
CA GLY A 110 4.80 4.04 -3.10
C GLY A 110 4.56 5.30 -3.93
N ALA A 111 3.93 5.16 -5.10
CA ALA A 111 3.62 6.29 -5.98
C ALA A 111 2.64 7.27 -5.34
N SER A 112 1.57 6.77 -4.70
CA SER A 112 0.61 7.65 -4.00
C SER A 112 1.23 8.36 -2.81
N PHE A 113 2.08 7.66 -2.03
CA PHE A 113 2.79 8.30 -0.92
C PHE A 113 3.71 9.43 -1.42
N PHE A 114 4.47 9.18 -2.50
CA PHE A 114 5.31 10.22 -3.11
C PHE A 114 4.51 11.46 -3.51
N VAL A 115 3.38 11.26 -4.20
CA VAL A 115 2.52 12.38 -4.64
C VAL A 115 1.89 13.10 -3.46
N ILE A 116 1.40 12.39 -2.44
CA ILE A 116 0.80 12.99 -1.24
C ILE A 116 1.81 13.85 -0.49
N ILE A 117 3.03 13.33 -0.24
CA ILE A 117 4.05 14.09 0.51
C ILE A 117 4.53 15.32 -0.29
N SER A 118 4.63 15.19 -1.63
CA SER A 118 4.97 16.31 -2.51
C SER A 118 3.87 17.38 -2.53
N ALA A 119 2.60 16.98 -2.51
CA ALA A 119 1.46 17.89 -2.42
C ALA A 119 1.43 18.66 -1.09
N LEU A 120 1.79 18.00 0.02
CA LEU A 120 1.94 18.64 1.33
C LEU A 120 3.09 19.64 1.34
N GLY A 121 4.23 19.29 0.73
CA GLY A 121 5.37 20.20 0.56
C GLY A 121 4.99 21.44 -0.24
N TRP A 122 4.27 21.25 -1.35
CA TRP A 122 3.75 22.34 -2.17
C TRP A 122 2.77 23.23 -1.43
N TYR A 123 1.82 22.63 -0.69
CA TYR A 123 0.88 23.35 0.16
C TYR A 123 1.61 24.19 1.21
N SER A 124 2.66 23.64 1.84
CA SER A 124 3.47 24.37 2.83
C SER A 124 4.12 25.62 2.24
N ILE A 125 4.62 25.55 0.99
CA ILE A 125 5.17 26.73 0.29
C ILE A 125 4.10 27.81 0.11
N LYS A 126 2.89 27.42 -0.28
CA LYS A 126 1.76 28.36 -0.41
C LYS A 126 1.40 29.05 0.90
N GLN A 127 1.71 28.42 2.04
CA GLN A 127 1.54 29.00 3.37
C GLN A 127 2.76 29.83 3.83
N GLY A 128 3.72 30.10 2.95
CA GLY A 128 4.89 30.92 3.27
C GLY A 128 6.11 30.13 3.75
N SER A 129 6.10 28.80 3.70
CA SER A 129 7.27 28.01 4.06
C SER A 129 8.39 28.13 2.99
N PRO A 130 9.67 28.00 3.38
CA PRO A 130 10.78 28.04 2.45
C PRO A 130 10.72 26.93 1.39
N VAL A 131 11.20 27.22 0.17
CA VAL A 131 11.16 26.28 -0.98
C VAL A 131 11.86 24.96 -0.70
N TYR A 132 12.89 24.93 0.15
CA TYR A 132 13.58 23.68 0.48
C TYR A 132 12.68 22.63 1.17
N ILE A 133 11.52 23.02 1.74
CA ILE A 133 10.51 22.09 2.30
C ILE A 133 9.98 21.17 1.19
N LEU A 134 9.74 21.68 -0.02
CA LEU A 134 9.32 20.84 -1.14
C LEU A 134 10.42 19.85 -1.52
N LEU A 135 11.68 20.29 -1.55
CA LEU A 135 12.81 19.39 -1.82
C LEU A 135 12.88 18.25 -0.79
N ILE A 136 12.75 18.59 0.50
CA ILE A 136 12.72 17.57 1.57
C ILE A 136 11.54 16.61 1.39
N ALA A 137 10.36 17.12 1.06
CA ALA A 137 9.17 16.31 0.81
C ALA A 137 9.38 15.34 -0.37
N CYS A 138 9.88 15.83 -1.50
CA CYS A 138 10.18 15.00 -2.68
C CYS A 138 11.26 13.95 -2.38
N LEU A 139 12.34 14.32 -1.69
CA LEU A 139 13.39 13.38 -1.29
C LEU A 139 12.84 12.30 -0.35
N SER A 140 12.01 12.67 0.63
CA SER A 140 11.36 11.71 1.54
C SER A 140 10.51 10.69 0.79
N GLY A 141 9.72 11.14 -0.18
CA GLY A 141 8.92 10.28 -1.05
C GLY A 141 9.79 9.37 -1.93
N ALA A 142 10.87 9.90 -2.50
CA ALA A 142 11.81 9.13 -3.30
C ALA A 142 12.55 8.05 -2.48
N PHE A 143 12.97 8.37 -1.25
CA PHE A 143 13.55 7.38 -0.33
C PHE A 143 12.55 6.29 0.04
N TYR A 144 11.28 6.64 0.25
CA TYR A 144 10.25 5.63 0.52
C TYR A 144 10.06 4.68 -0.68
N LEU A 145 10.02 5.21 -1.90
CA LEU A 145 9.96 4.38 -3.12
C LEU A 145 11.17 3.45 -3.23
N LEU A 146 12.38 3.96 -2.93
CA LEU A 146 13.61 3.18 -2.95
C LEU A 146 13.55 2.03 -1.91
N ILE A 147 13.08 2.31 -0.71
CA ILE A 147 12.89 1.28 0.34
C ILE A 147 11.90 0.21 -0.14
N CYS A 148 10.75 0.60 -0.70
CA CYS A 148 9.78 -0.34 -1.27
C CYS A 148 10.41 -1.21 -2.36
N TYR A 149 11.21 -0.63 -3.26
CA TYR A 149 11.91 -1.35 -4.31
C TYR A 149 12.93 -2.34 -3.76
N ILE A 150 13.77 -1.93 -2.81
CA ILE A 150 14.77 -2.80 -2.18
C ILE A 150 14.09 -3.98 -1.48
N TYR A 151 13.02 -3.72 -0.74
CA TYR A 151 12.24 -4.76 -0.05
C TYR A 151 11.69 -5.80 -1.02
N TRP A 152 11.10 -5.33 -2.12
CA TRP A 152 10.53 -6.22 -3.13
C TRP A 152 11.61 -7.03 -3.86
N SER A 153 12.69 -6.37 -4.26
CA SER A 153 13.81 -7.03 -4.95
C SER A 153 14.44 -8.10 -4.06
N TYR A 154 14.68 -7.80 -2.78
CA TYR A 154 15.21 -8.77 -1.83
C TYR A 154 14.28 -10.00 -1.71
N ALA A 155 12.99 -9.78 -1.52
CA ALA A 155 12.01 -10.86 -1.43
C ALA A 155 11.97 -11.73 -2.69
N TYR A 156 12.04 -11.12 -3.87
CA TYR A 156 12.07 -11.83 -5.14
C TYR A 156 13.32 -12.71 -5.28
N TYR A 157 14.49 -12.18 -4.95
CA TYR A 157 15.74 -12.95 -5.03
C TYR A 157 15.80 -14.10 -4.03
N GLU A 158 15.34 -13.90 -2.80
CA GLU A 158 15.29 -14.96 -1.80
C GLU A 158 14.42 -16.14 -2.24
N LEU A 159 13.27 -15.84 -2.87
CA LEU A 159 12.39 -16.87 -3.41
C LEU A 159 13.01 -17.59 -4.61
N LYS A 160 13.72 -16.86 -5.47
CA LYS A 160 14.42 -17.44 -6.61
C LYS A 160 15.54 -18.39 -6.16
N GLU A 161 16.30 -18.06 -5.12
CA GLU A 161 17.34 -18.91 -4.55
C GLU A 161 16.75 -20.21 -3.95
N LYS A 162 15.56 -20.13 -3.34
CA LYS A 162 14.86 -21.30 -2.76
C LYS A 162 14.16 -22.18 -3.81
N GLY A 163 14.23 -21.83 -5.11
CA GLY A 163 13.57 -22.58 -6.18
C GLY A 163 12.04 -22.48 -6.21
N GLU A 164 11.46 -21.59 -5.41
CA GLU A 164 10.01 -21.44 -5.23
C GLU A 164 9.37 -20.47 -6.24
N THR A 165 10.09 -20.06 -7.28
CA THR A 165 9.65 -19.00 -8.21
C THR A 165 8.47 -19.36 -9.09
N THR A 166 8.13 -20.64 -9.24
CA THR A 166 7.02 -21.09 -10.09
C THR A 166 5.67 -21.16 -9.38
N SER A 167 5.65 -21.11 -8.03
CA SER A 167 4.43 -21.23 -7.22
C SER A 167 4.35 -20.22 -6.05
N VAL A 168 4.94 -19.04 -6.21
CA VAL A 168 5.09 -18.10 -5.10
C VAL A 168 3.74 -17.58 -4.64
N ASN A 169 3.32 -18.02 -3.48
CA ASN A 169 2.22 -17.41 -2.74
C ASN A 169 2.70 -16.04 -2.20
N PRO A 170 2.08 -14.92 -2.58
CA PRO A 170 2.43 -13.58 -2.06
C PRO A 170 2.47 -13.52 -0.53
N GLY A 171 1.66 -14.33 0.16
CA GLY A 171 1.70 -14.48 1.61
C GLY A 171 2.98 -15.11 2.14
N ALA A 172 3.69 -15.93 1.35
CA ALA A 172 4.98 -16.50 1.73
C ALA A 172 6.10 -15.45 1.68
N ILE A 173 6.09 -14.56 0.67
CA ILE A 173 7.00 -13.40 0.60
C ILE A 173 6.82 -12.54 1.84
N GLU A 174 5.58 -12.22 2.18
CA GLU A 174 5.26 -11.36 3.31
C GLU A 174 5.64 -12.01 4.66
N LYS A 175 5.52 -13.32 4.77
CA LYS A 175 5.90 -14.08 5.97
C LYS A 175 7.43 -14.14 6.14
N ASN A 176 8.17 -14.42 5.06
CA ASN A 176 9.64 -14.48 5.09
C ASN A 176 10.28 -13.12 5.40
N ILE A 177 9.71 -12.01 4.87
CA ILE A 177 10.22 -10.66 5.15
C ILE A 177 9.99 -10.24 6.60
N LYS A 178 8.90 -10.69 7.24
CA LYS A 178 8.59 -10.34 8.65
C LYS A 178 9.60 -10.86 9.64
N ASP A 179 10.21 -12.00 9.36
CA ASP A 179 11.17 -12.65 10.26
C ASP A 179 12.59 -12.11 10.06
N ILE A 180 12.80 -11.23 9.06
CA ILE A 180 14.12 -10.65 8.78
C ILE A 180 14.18 -9.24 9.37
N PRO A 181 15.10 -8.95 10.29
CA PRO A 181 15.25 -7.61 10.84
C PRO A 181 15.61 -6.61 9.74
N THR A 182 14.99 -5.44 9.75
CA THR A 182 15.08 -4.39 8.72
C THR A 182 16.53 -4.02 8.35
N TRP A 183 17.44 -4.01 9.33
CA TRP A 183 18.86 -3.73 9.09
C TRP A 183 19.56 -4.79 8.22
N LYS A 184 19.16 -6.08 8.31
CA LYS A 184 19.67 -7.14 7.44
C LYS A 184 19.22 -6.97 6.00
N ILE A 185 17.99 -6.48 5.79
CA ILE A 185 17.44 -6.22 4.46
C ILE A 185 18.22 -5.08 3.79
N ILE A 186 18.50 -4.01 4.54
CA ILE A 186 19.28 -2.86 4.05
C ILE A 186 20.72 -3.28 3.70
N LEU A 187 21.40 -4.03 4.58
CA LEU A 187 22.77 -4.49 4.34
C LEU A 187 22.88 -5.48 3.16
N ASN A 188 21.94 -6.39 3.03
CA ASN A 188 21.93 -7.35 1.91
C ASN A 188 21.43 -6.69 0.61
N GLY A 189 20.56 -5.68 0.68
CA GLY A 189 20.16 -4.87 -0.46
C GLY A 189 21.34 -4.13 -1.12
N GLN A 190 22.31 -3.67 -0.31
CA GLN A 190 23.56 -3.11 -0.84
C GLN A 190 24.35 -4.16 -1.63
N LYS A 191 24.48 -5.39 -1.15
CA LYS A 191 25.14 -6.49 -1.85
C LYS A 191 24.47 -6.83 -3.18
N LEU A 192 23.13 -6.68 -3.29
CA LEU A 192 22.39 -6.88 -4.53
C LEU A 192 22.66 -5.77 -5.53
N LEU A 193 22.72 -4.50 -5.12
CA LEU A 193 23.06 -3.39 -6.00
C LEU A 193 24.46 -3.54 -6.62
N PHE A 194 25.42 -4.14 -5.91
CA PHE A 194 26.75 -4.43 -6.42
C PHE A 194 26.84 -5.69 -7.30
N LYS A 195 25.89 -6.62 -7.21
CA LYS A 195 25.85 -7.83 -8.05
C LYS A 195 25.38 -7.59 -9.49
N PHE A 196 24.80 -6.43 -9.79
CA PHE A 196 24.38 -6.03 -11.14
C PHE A 196 25.51 -5.46 -12.02
N HIS A 197 26.76 -5.39 -11.51
CA HIS A 197 27.91 -4.87 -12.25
C HIS A 197 28.90 -5.96 -12.74
N HIS A 198 28.49 -7.25 -12.76
CA HIS A 198 29.29 -8.33 -13.37
C HIS A 198 28.48 -9.17 -14.32
#